data_b22989361867465da2f61ea6aa63531f
#
_entry.id   b22989361867465da2f61ea6aa63531f
#
_cell.length_a   1.000
_cell.length_b   1.000
_cell.length_c   1.000
_cell.angle_alpha   90.00
_cell.angle_beta   90.00
_cell.angle_gamma   90.00
#
_symmetry.space_group_name_H-M   'P 1'
#
loop_
_entity.id
_entity.type
_entity.pdbx_description
1 polymer ?
#
loop_
_entity_poly.entity_id
_entity_poly.type
_entity_poly.pdbx_seq_one_letter_code
_entity_poly.pdbx_strand_id
1 'polypeptide(L)'
;MSEKITAENLDQVIRKNKEISADIEQCRQLVFTQFNRMQVSSPPQLAIQLLRTYGLIQMPVNNPYFGGAIYVKEGRRIPFINTALPRVNQYFAEWHELYHLLFDTVSFDHLIEPENTMEERKAEYFASRMLLGNLMSYFSELPEDMDFRSKVYNCMAVFQTPYKAVLIALYETAAQTENNALMDKVKTYFDNVHPDMSECFAELGLDNTLVLPSYVVDVSSLQSRIKECEQERPDISYHKDNEHFLERVMKEIKLVAGESYV
;
A
#
# COMPACT_ATOMS: atom_id res chain seq x y z
N MET A 1 -0.40 -2.01 -18.79
CA MET A 1 -0.93 -2.89 -17.72
C MET A 1 0.24 -3.68 -17.18
N SER A 2 0.58 -3.50 -15.90
CA SER A 2 1.58 -4.36 -15.24
C SER A 2 1.16 -5.82 -15.42
N GLU A 3 2.11 -6.71 -15.71
CA GLU A 3 1.85 -8.14 -15.87
C GLU A 3 1.27 -8.69 -14.56
N LYS A 4 0.05 -9.23 -14.61
CA LYS A 4 -0.61 -9.79 -13.44
C LYS A 4 0.26 -10.90 -12.85
N ILE A 5 0.60 -10.78 -11.56
CA ILE A 5 1.34 -11.82 -10.84
C ILE A 5 0.41 -13.00 -10.57
N THR A 6 0.83 -14.18 -11.03
CA THR A 6 0.15 -15.47 -10.89
C THR A 6 1.12 -16.53 -10.37
N ALA A 7 0.62 -17.70 -9.97
CA ALA A 7 1.47 -18.83 -9.56
C ALA A 7 2.48 -19.24 -10.63
N GLU A 8 2.15 -19.03 -11.91
CA GLU A 8 2.98 -19.45 -13.06
C GLU A 8 4.22 -18.58 -13.24
N ASN A 9 4.12 -17.26 -12.94
CA ASN A 9 5.21 -16.30 -13.15
C ASN A 9 5.99 -15.93 -11.89
N LEU A 10 5.74 -16.61 -10.74
CA LEU A 10 6.45 -16.33 -9.48
C LEU A 10 7.97 -16.42 -9.60
N ASP A 11 8.48 -17.40 -10.36
CA ASP A 11 9.93 -17.56 -10.58
C ASP A 11 10.54 -16.32 -11.29
N GLN A 12 9.78 -15.72 -12.20
CA GLN A 12 10.19 -14.49 -12.88
C GLN A 12 10.13 -13.29 -11.92
N VAL A 13 9.10 -13.21 -11.10
CA VAL A 13 8.93 -12.15 -10.08
C VAL A 13 10.09 -12.14 -9.10
N ILE A 14 10.45 -13.29 -8.50
CA ILE A 14 11.55 -13.34 -7.53
C ILE A 14 12.93 -13.13 -8.19
N ARG A 15 13.09 -13.47 -9.46
CA ARG A 15 14.31 -13.14 -10.21
C ARG A 15 14.46 -11.63 -10.35
N LYS A 16 13.40 -10.91 -10.76
CA LYS A 16 13.39 -9.45 -10.82
C LYS A 16 13.66 -8.83 -9.43
N ASN A 17 13.04 -9.38 -8.37
CA ASN A 17 13.30 -8.94 -6.99
C ASN A 17 14.79 -9.06 -6.62
N LYS A 18 15.42 -10.19 -6.98
CA LYS A 18 16.83 -10.41 -6.70
C LYS A 18 17.73 -9.38 -7.40
N GLU A 19 17.40 -9.00 -8.64
CA GLU A 19 18.15 -7.99 -9.40
C GLU A 19 18.12 -6.61 -8.73
N ILE A 20 16.99 -6.24 -8.12
CA ILE A 20 16.79 -4.92 -7.49
C ILE A 20 17.00 -4.92 -5.98
N SER A 21 17.27 -6.07 -5.36
CA SER A 21 17.28 -6.22 -3.90
C SER A 21 18.27 -5.32 -3.18
N ALA A 22 19.47 -5.11 -3.75
CA ALA A 22 20.49 -4.25 -3.17
C ALA A 22 20.07 -2.78 -3.16
N ASP A 23 19.49 -2.30 -4.27
CA ASP A 23 18.99 -0.92 -4.40
C ASP A 23 17.85 -0.68 -3.40
N ILE A 24 16.91 -1.63 -3.29
CA ILE A 24 15.77 -1.52 -2.37
C ILE A 24 16.22 -1.56 -0.91
N GLU A 25 17.21 -2.37 -0.57
CA GLU A 25 17.77 -2.36 0.79
C GLU A 25 18.44 -1.03 1.12
N GLN A 26 19.13 -0.41 0.16
CA GLN A 26 19.68 0.93 0.34
C GLN A 26 18.58 1.97 0.56
N CYS A 27 17.51 1.95 -0.23
CA CYS A 27 16.34 2.83 -0.04
C CYS A 27 15.73 2.65 1.36
N ARG A 28 15.57 1.40 1.80
CA ARG A 28 15.06 1.06 3.13
C ARG A 28 15.92 1.63 4.25
N GLN A 29 17.24 1.49 4.16
CA GLN A 29 18.17 2.05 5.13
C GLN A 29 18.14 3.58 5.17
N LEU A 30 17.99 4.25 4.02
CA LEU A 30 17.84 5.70 3.95
C LEU A 30 16.58 6.15 4.69
N VAL A 31 15.44 5.49 4.52
CA VAL A 31 14.21 5.80 5.27
C VAL A 31 14.44 5.67 6.78
N PHE A 32 14.98 4.56 7.25
CA PHE A 32 15.23 4.35 8.67
C PHE A 32 16.24 5.36 9.24
N THR A 33 17.27 5.73 8.49
CA THR A 33 18.28 6.69 8.94
C THR A 33 17.70 8.12 9.00
N GLN A 34 16.93 8.51 7.99
CA GLN A 34 16.35 9.85 7.90
C GLN A 34 15.24 10.07 8.92
N PHE A 35 14.43 9.04 9.18
CA PHE A 35 13.21 9.14 9.97
C PHE A 35 13.26 8.41 11.31
N ASN A 36 14.44 7.98 11.76
CA ASN A 36 14.64 7.30 13.05
C ASN A 36 14.20 8.12 14.26
N ARG A 37 14.05 9.44 14.12
CA ARG A 37 13.56 10.35 15.18
C ARG A 37 12.03 10.35 15.32
N MET A 38 11.32 9.83 14.33
CA MET A 38 9.89 9.64 14.44
C MET A 38 9.65 8.45 15.37
N GLN A 39 9.21 8.71 16.59
CA GLN A 39 8.82 7.66 17.55
C GLN A 39 7.51 7.03 17.10
N VAL A 40 7.60 6.12 16.16
CA VAL A 40 6.44 5.44 15.57
C VAL A 40 6.49 3.96 15.90
N SER A 41 5.37 3.40 16.31
CA SER A 41 5.29 2.02 16.83
C SER A 41 5.17 0.96 15.74
N SER A 42 4.78 1.32 14.51
CA SER A 42 4.61 0.35 13.42
C SER A 42 4.94 0.93 12.04
N PRO A 43 5.35 0.08 11.06
CA PRO A 43 5.62 0.52 9.71
C PRO A 43 4.46 1.27 9.04
N PRO A 44 3.17 0.85 9.11
CA PRO A 44 2.06 1.61 8.55
C PRO A 44 1.91 3.02 9.15
N GLN A 45 2.12 3.16 10.47
CA GLN A 45 2.06 4.48 11.11
C GLN A 45 3.19 5.40 10.63
N LEU A 46 4.37 4.86 10.37
CA LEU A 46 5.47 5.62 9.79
C LEU A 46 5.11 6.09 8.38
N ALA A 47 4.58 5.20 7.54
CA ALA A 47 4.20 5.54 6.17
C ALA A 47 3.21 6.71 6.12
N ILE A 48 2.10 6.61 6.86
CA ILE A 48 1.06 7.64 6.87
C ILE A 48 1.58 8.98 7.42
N GLN A 49 2.46 8.97 8.44
CA GLN A 49 3.06 10.20 8.95
C GLN A 49 3.96 10.86 7.91
N LEU A 50 4.76 10.08 7.18
CA LEU A 50 5.60 10.59 6.10
C LEU A 50 4.76 11.18 4.98
N LEU A 51 3.75 10.45 4.49
CA LEU A 51 2.87 10.93 3.43
C LEU A 51 2.14 12.24 3.82
N ARG A 52 1.75 12.38 5.08
CA ARG A 52 1.14 13.62 5.60
C ARG A 52 2.05 14.84 5.49
N THR A 53 3.38 14.68 5.59
CA THR A 53 4.32 15.80 5.39
C THR A 53 4.31 16.34 3.96
N TYR A 54 3.81 15.54 3.01
CA TYR A 54 3.64 15.91 1.59
C TYR A 54 2.21 16.33 1.24
N GLY A 55 1.31 16.40 2.23
CA GLY A 55 -0.09 16.80 2.01
C GLY A 55 -0.97 15.66 1.54
N LEU A 56 -0.81 14.48 2.13
CA LEU A 56 -1.62 13.28 1.85
C LEU A 56 -3.11 13.58 1.72
N ILE A 57 -3.71 13.01 0.69
CA ILE A 57 -5.15 12.95 0.50
C ILE A 57 -5.60 11.50 0.64
N GLN A 58 -6.58 11.25 1.50
CA GLN A 58 -7.21 9.94 1.67
C GLN A 58 -8.70 10.05 1.34
N MET A 59 -9.18 9.23 0.43
CA MET A 59 -10.60 9.16 0.09
C MET A 59 -10.94 7.84 -0.61
N PRO A 60 -12.17 7.34 -0.46
CA PRO A 60 -12.59 6.12 -1.14
C PRO A 60 -12.81 6.39 -2.63
N VAL A 61 -12.27 5.50 -3.46
CA VAL A 61 -12.48 5.46 -4.91
C VAL A 61 -13.02 4.08 -5.28
N ASN A 62 -14.13 4.03 -6.00
CA ASN A 62 -14.74 2.77 -6.44
C ASN A 62 -13.95 2.15 -7.61
N ASN A 63 -12.71 1.77 -7.32
CA ASN A 63 -11.85 1.03 -8.25
C ASN A 63 -10.97 0.07 -7.46
N PRO A 64 -11.22 -1.26 -7.52
CA PRO A 64 -10.48 -2.26 -6.75
C PRO A 64 -9.02 -2.44 -7.19
N TYR A 65 -8.64 -1.91 -8.36
CA TYR A 65 -7.29 -2.00 -8.90
C TYR A 65 -6.45 -0.74 -8.68
N PHE A 66 -7.04 0.29 -8.09
CA PHE A 66 -6.37 1.56 -7.83
C PHE A 66 -6.05 1.69 -6.34
N GLY A 67 -4.77 1.57 -5.98
CA GLY A 67 -4.28 1.68 -4.59
C GLY A 67 -4.01 3.11 -4.16
N GLY A 68 -3.32 3.84 -4.99
CA GLY A 68 -2.89 5.21 -4.75
C GLY A 68 -2.31 5.86 -5.99
N ALA A 69 -1.82 7.08 -5.87
CA ALA A 69 -1.09 7.81 -6.91
C ALA A 69 -0.33 8.99 -6.31
N ILE A 70 0.70 9.46 -7.03
CA ILE A 70 1.33 10.75 -6.76
C ILE A 70 0.84 11.77 -7.79
N TYR A 71 0.08 12.77 -7.33
CA TYR A 71 -0.30 13.90 -8.18
C TYR A 71 0.83 14.92 -8.24
N VAL A 72 1.31 15.21 -9.45
CA VAL A 72 2.40 16.17 -9.68
C VAL A 72 1.88 17.40 -10.39
N LYS A 73 2.06 18.58 -9.77
CA LYS A 73 1.73 19.87 -10.38
C LYS A 73 2.65 20.96 -9.86
N GLU A 74 3.26 21.74 -10.78
CA GLU A 74 4.09 22.88 -10.45
C GLU A 74 5.21 22.56 -9.42
N GLY A 75 5.84 21.39 -9.58
CA GLY A 75 6.90 20.90 -8.70
C GLY A 75 6.42 20.35 -7.35
N ARG A 76 5.12 20.38 -7.06
CA ARG A 76 4.54 19.74 -5.88
C ARG A 76 4.16 18.31 -6.19
N ARG A 77 4.40 17.43 -5.24
CA ARG A 77 4.07 16.00 -5.30
C ARG A 77 3.12 15.68 -4.15
N ILE A 78 1.87 15.40 -4.46
CA ILE A 78 0.81 15.18 -3.47
C ILE A 78 0.40 13.70 -3.54
N PRO A 79 0.64 12.93 -2.48
CA PRO A 79 0.22 11.54 -2.43
C PRO A 79 -1.29 11.41 -2.21
N PHE A 80 -1.86 10.42 -2.86
CA PHE A 80 -3.25 10.04 -2.76
C PHE A 80 -3.36 8.56 -2.41
N ILE A 81 -4.24 8.18 -1.46
CA ILE A 81 -4.50 6.77 -1.10
C ILE A 81 -5.99 6.47 -1.18
N ASN A 82 -6.32 5.36 -1.85
CA ASN A 82 -7.69 4.85 -1.96
C ASN A 82 -8.09 4.08 -0.71
N THR A 83 -9.02 4.63 0.06
CA THR A 83 -9.49 4.04 1.33
C THR A 83 -10.69 3.08 1.17
N ALA A 84 -11.18 2.85 -0.06
CA ALA A 84 -12.16 1.81 -0.37
C ALA A 84 -11.53 0.40 -0.50
N LEU A 85 -10.21 0.29 -0.46
CA LEU A 85 -9.51 -1.00 -0.40
C LEU A 85 -9.41 -1.51 1.04
N PRO A 86 -9.21 -2.83 1.26
CA PRO A 86 -8.87 -3.38 2.57
C PRO A 86 -7.67 -2.65 3.20
N ARG A 87 -7.66 -2.48 4.53
CA ARG A 87 -6.59 -1.72 5.22
C ARG A 87 -5.19 -2.24 4.93
N VAL A 88 -5.00 -3.57 4.88
CA VAL A 88 -3.69 -4.14 4.50
C VAL A 88 -3.23 -3.70 3.11
N ASN A 89 -4.17 -3.51 2.18
CA ASN A 89 -3.85 -2.99 0.84
C ASN A 89 -3.54 -1.49 0.87
N GLN A 90 -4.23 -0.71 1.73
CA GLN A 90 -3.92 0.69 1.95
C GLN A 90 -2.50 0.86 2.49
N TYR A 91 -2.11 0.10 3.54
CA TYR A 91 -0.76 0.15 4.11
C TYR A 91 0.33 -0.23 3.10
N PHE A 92 0.03 -1.19 2.23
CA PHE A 92 0.94 -1.54 1.15
C PHE A 92 1.05 -0.41 0.11
N ALA A 93 -0.07 0.19 -0.29
CA ALA A 93 -0.10 1.33 -1.19
C ALA A 93 0.63 2.55 -0.61
N GLU A 94 0.51 2.82 0.70
CA GLU A 94 1.23 3.90 1.37
C GLU A 94 2.75 3.79 1.18
N TRP A 95 3.33 2.60 1.36
CA TRP A 95 4.75 2.36 1.14
C TRP A 95 5.12 2.35 -0.35
N HIS A 96 4.24 1.87 -1.22
CA HIS A 96 4.41 1.91 -2.66
C HIS A 96 4.51 3.37 -3.16
N GLU A 97 3.56 4.22 -2.77
CA GLU A 97 3.56 5.64 -3.14
C GLU A 97 4.74 6.41 -2.51
N LEU A 98 5.16 6.02 -1.30
CA LEU A 98 6.37 6.57 -0.68
C LEU A 98 7.63 6.27 -1.49
N TYR A 99 7.75 5.08 -2.09
CA TYR A 99 8.88 4.80 -2.98
C TYR A 99 8.92 5.80 -4.14
N HIS A 100 7.82 5.98 -4.85
CA HIS A 100 7.73 6.93 -5.95
C HIS A 100 7.99 8.37 -5.48
N LEU A 101 7.53 8.72 -4.28
CA LEU A 101 7.68 10.06 -3.73
C LEU A 101 9.15 10.40 -3.37
N LEU A 102 9.89 9.43 -2.83
CA LEU A 102 11.22 9.63 -2.28
C LEU A 102 12.35 9.29 -3.26
N PHE A 103 12.17 8.28 -4.12
CA PHE A 103 13.24 7.66 -4.88
C PHE A 103 13.03 7.69 -6.39
N ASP A 104 11.79 7.86 -6.86
CA ASP A 104 11.52 7.91 -8.29
C ASP A 104 11.48 9.36 -8.81
N THR A 105 12.06 9.56 -9.98
CA THR A 105 11.96 10.82 -10.74
C THR A 105 10.68 10.78 -11.57
N VAL A 106 9.52 11.02 -10.93
CA VAL A 106 8.25 11.11 -11.65
C VAL A 106 8.29 12.32 -12.60
N SER A 107 8.41 12.06 -13.89
CA SER A 107 8.24 13.07 -14.93
C SER A 107 6.84 12.97 -15.54
N PHE A 108 6.29 14.10 -16.02
CA PHE A 108 4.98 14.12 -16.70
C PHE A 108 4.93 13.24 -17.95
N ASP A 109 6.08 12.88 -18.51
CA ASP A 109 6.19 12.04 -19.70
C ASP A 109 5.77 10.59 -19.44
N HIS A 110 5.75 10.14 -18.18
CA HIS A 110 5.28 8.79 -17.81
C HIS A 110 3.78 8.55 -18.02
N LEU A 111 2.98 9.58 -18.24
CA LEU A 111 1.56 9.43 -18.62
C LEU A 111 1.39 8.90 -20.05
N ILE A 112 2.44 8.91 -20.87
CA ILE A 112 2.42 8.55 -22.30
C ILE A 112 3.23 7.28 -22.58
N GLU A 113 4.20 6.93 -21.73
CA GLU A 113 4.94 5.67 -21.87
C GLU A 113 4.20 4.50 -21.23
N PRO A 114 4.22 3.31 -21.89
CA PRO A 114 3.72 2.11 -21.23
C PRO A 114 4.52 1.91 -19.94
N GLU A 115 3.79 1.90 -18.82
CA GLU A 115 4.21 1.72 -17.44
C GLU A 115 5.66 1.24 -17.32
N ASN A 116 6.53 2.01 -16.67
CA ASN A 116 7.88 1.58 -16.36
C ASN A 116 7.81 0.40 -15.39
N THR A 117 7.60 -0.79 -15.95
CA THR A 117 7.33 -2.03 -15.22
C THR A 117 8.41 -2.35 -14.18
N MET A 118 9.60 -1.76 -14.30
CA MET A 118 10.69 -1.95 -13.36
C MET A 118 10.55 -1.02 -12.13
N GLU A 119 10.18 0.25 -12.31
CA GLU A 119 9.97 1.17 -11.18
C GLU A 119 8.75 0.77 -10.35
N GLU A 120 7.67 0.33 -11.00
CA GLU A 120 6.53 -0.28 -10.31
C GLU A 120 6.94 -1.53 -9.52
N ARG A 121 7.78 -2.40 -10.10
CA ARG A 121 8.30 -3.58 -9.39
C ARG A 121 9.16 -3.18 -8.19
N LYS A 122 9.99 -2.13 -8.32
CA LYS A 122 10.79 -1.60 -7.20
C LYS A 122 9.87 -1.07 -6.09
N ALA A 123 8.83 -0.30 -6.43
CA ALA A 123 7.86 0.22 -5.48
C ALA A 123 7.12 -0.90 -4.72
N GLU A 124 6.63 -1.91 -5.44
CA GLU A 124 6.00 -3.09 -4.83
C GLU A 124 6.97 -3.87 -3.93
N TYR A 125 8.21 -4.09 -4.38
CA TYR A 125 9.21 -4.81 -3.58
C TYR A 125 9.64 -4.00 -2.37
N PHE A 126 9.79 -2.68 -2.50
CA PHE A 126 10.07 -1.78 -1.39
C PHE A 126 8.95 -1.82 -0.35
N ALA A 127 7.68 -1.71 -0.76
CA ALA A 127 6.53 -1.81 0.15
C ALA A 127 6.54 -3.14 0.92
N SER A 128 6.77 -4.24 0.21
CA SER A 128 6.92 -5.57 0.82
C SER A 128 8.04 -5.61 1.85
N ARG A 129 9.22 -5.07 1.54
CA ARG A 129 10.40 -5.06 2.43
C ARG A 129 10.24 -4.13 3.64
N MET A 130 9.41 -3.08 3.53
CA MET A 130 9.10 -2.18 4.65
C MET A 130 8.12 -2.80 5.65
N LEU A 131 7.14 -3.57 5.16
CA LEU A 131 6.11 -4.18 6.00
C LEU A 131 6.53 -5.54 6.56
N LEU A 132 7.10 -6.41 5.72
CA LEU A 132 7.46 -7.78 6.07
C LEU A 132 8.87 -7.81 6.70
N GLY A 133 8.94 -7.68 8.01
CA GLY A 133 10.20 -7.77 8.75
C GLY A 133 10.79 -9.19 8.74
N ASN A 134 10.72 -9.89 9.86
CA ASN A 134 11.22 -11.26 10.01
C ASN A 134 10.11 -12.30 9.73
N LEU A 135 9.50 -12.22 8.54
CA LEU A 135 8.36 -13.05 8.16
C LEU A 135 8.61 -14.54 8.36
N MET A 136 9.74 -15.05 7.88
CA MET A 136 10.01 -16.49 7.89
C MET A 136 10.17 -17.05 9.31
N SER A 137 10.80 -16.29 10.22
CA SER A 137 10.87 -16.69 11.63
C SER A 137 9.49 -16.81 12.24
N TYR A 138 8.66 -15.80 12.07
CA TYR A 138 7.29 -15.82 12.57
C TYR A 138 6.48 -16.98 11.98
N PHE A 139 6.54 -17.17 10.65
CA PHE A 139 5.83 -18.25 9.96
C PHE A 139 6.24 -19.64 10.49
N SER A 140 7.53 -19.82 10.81
CA SER A 140 8.07 -21.10 11.31
C SER A 140 7.71 -21.37 12.78
N GLU A 141 7.42 -20.33 13.56
CA GLU A 141 6.99 -20.44 14.97
C GLU A 141 5.49 -20.77 15.12
N LEU A 142 4.71 -20.61 14.05
CA LEU A 142 3.28 -20.97 14.07
C LEU A 142 3.09 -22.49 14.22
N PRO A 143 2.03 -22.96 14.93
CA PRO A 143 1.77 -24.37 15.18
C PRO A 143 1.88 -25.23 13.92
N GLU A 144 2.52 -26.40 14.03
CA GLU A 144 2.72 -27.29 12.87
C GLU A 144 1.41 -27.81 12.29
N ASP A 145 0.43 -28.07 13.14
CA ASP A 145 -0.92 -28.54 12.80
C ASP A 145 -1.83 -27.47 12.22
N MET A 146 -1.42 -26.19 12.30
CA MET A 146 -2.16 -25.11 11.65
C MET A 146 -2.06 -25.23 10.12
N ASP A 147 -3.21 -25.16 9.43
CA ASP A 147 -3.23 -25.22 7.98
C ASP A 147 -2.48 -24.01 7.34
N PHE A 148 -2.02 -24.20 6.11
CA PHE A 148 -1.16 -23.23 5.44
C PHE A 148 -1.85 -21.86 5.26
N ARG A 149 -3.16 -21.84 4.94
CA ARG A 149 -3.90 -20.59 4.72
C ARG A 149 -4.04 -19.81 6.02
N SER A 150 -4.35 -20.49 7.11
CA SER A 150 -4.42 -19.88 8.46
C SER A 150 -3.06 -19.31 8.90
N LYS A 151 -1.95 -19.99 8.58
CA LYS A 151 -0.60 -19.43 8.81
C LYS A 151 -0.37 -18.14 8.01
N VAL A 152 -0.79 -18.09 6.75
CA VAL A 152 -0.69 -16.87 5.92
C VAL A 152 -1.56 -15.75 6.48
N TYR A 153 -2.79 -16.04 6.95
CA TYR A 153 -3.66 -15.03 7.57
C TYR A 153 -3.05 -14.46 8.86
N ASN A 154 -2.42 -15.30 9.69
CA ASN A 154 -1.67 -14.82 10.85
C ASN A 154 -0.53 -13.88 10.44
N CYS A 155 0.22 -14.23 9.39
CA CYS A 155 1.25 -13.34 8.85
C CYS A 155 0.66 -12.02 8.35
N MET A 156 -0.47 -12.06 7.62
CA MET A 156 -1.16 -10.84 7.18
C MET A 156 -1.53 -9.93 8.35
N ALA A 157 -2.08 -10.50 9.43
CA ALA A 157 -2.50 -9.75 10.60
C ALA A 157 -1.30 -9.12 11.34
N VAL A 158 -0.24 -9.87 11.58
CA VAL A 158 0.94 -9.40 12.32
C VAL A 158 1.73 -8.36 11.54
N PHE A 159 1.95 -8.60 10.24
CA PHE A 159 2.71 -7.70 9.38
C PHE A 159 1.84 -6.66 8.66
N GLN A 160 0.53 -6.69 8.86
CA GLN A 160 -0.44 -5.76 8.25
C GLN A 160 -0.24 -5.63 6.74
N THR A 161 -0.08 -6.76 6.06
CA THR A 161 0.36 -6.87 4.66
C THR A 161 -0.63 -7.69 3.84
N PRO A 162 -0.85 -7.38 2.54
CA PRO A 162 -1.75 -8.12 1.67
C PRO A 162 -1.32 -9.58 1.46
N TYR A 163 -2.29 -10.45 1.27
CA TYR A 163 -2.10 -11.89 1.07
C TYR A 163 -1.02 -12.24 0.04
N LYS A 164 -1.10 -11.67 -1.16
CA LYS A 164 -0.13 -11.97 -2.22
C LYS A 164 1.28 -11.50 -1.88
N ALA A 165 1.43 -10.39 -1.18
CA ALA A 165 2.75 -9.90 -0.76
C ALA A 165 3.40 -10.87 0.26
N VAL A 166 2.61 -11.42 1.20
CA VAL A 166 3.08 -12.47 2.13
C VAL A 166 3.52 -13.71 1.34
N LEU A 167 2.70 -14.17 0.38
CA LEU A 167 3.02 -15.36 -0.42
C LEU A 167 4.26 -15.18 -1.29
N ILE A 168 4.45 -14.02 -1.92
CA ILE A 168 5.65 -13.73 -2.71
C ILE A 168 6.90 -13.77 -1.82
N ALA A 169 6.86 -13.18 -0.63
CA ALA A 169 7.99 -13.17 0.28
C ALA A 169 8.31 -14.57 0.84
N LEU A 170 7.30 -15.39 1.14
CA LEU A 170 7.50 -16.80 1.51
C LEU A 170 8.12 -17.60 0.35
N TYR A 171 7.63 -17.37 -0.87
CA TYR A 171 8.17 -18.03 -2.06
C TYR A 171 9.62 -17.65 -2.32
N GLU A 172 9.96 -16.37 -2.21
CA GLU A 172 11.33 -15.87 -2.36
C GLU A 172 12.29 -16.52 -1.35
N THR A 173 11.88 -16.58 -0.06
CA THR A 173 12.68 -17.21 0.98
C THR A 173 12.80 -18.73 0.76
N ALA A 174 11.72 -19.39 0.36
CA ALA A 174 11.72 -20.82 0.06
C ALA A 174 12.65 -21.15 -1.11
N ALA A 175 12.67 -20.31 -2.16
CA ALA A 175 13.60 -20.47 -3.28
C ALA A 175 15.07 -20.28 -2.88
N GLN A 176 15.35 -19.31 -1.99
CA GLN A 176 16.71 -19.08 -1.47
C GLN A 176 17.23 -20.24 -0.61
N THR A 177 16.32 -20.94 0.08
CA THR A 177 16.65 -22.08 0.97
C THR A 177 16.37 -23.44 0.34
N GLU A 178 16.06 -23.48 -0.95
CA GLU A 178 15.74 -24.71 -1.72
C GLU A 178 14.59 -25.53 -1.09
N ASN A 179 13.67 -24.87 -0.40
CA ASN A 179 12.50 -25.50 0.22
C ASN A 179 11.36 -25.70 -0.81
N ASN A 180 11.48 -26.73 -1.64
CA ASN A 180 10.52 -27.04 -2.69
C ASN A 180 9.11 -27.29 -2.15
N ALA A 181 8.98 -27.93 -0.97
CA ALA A 181 7.69 -28.20 -0.36
C ALA A 181 6.91 -26.91 -0.03
N LEU A 182 7.60 -25.86 0.44
CA LEU A 182 6.99 -24.57 0.69
C LEU A 182 6.68 -23.85 -0.62
N MET A 183 7.57 -23.92 -1.62
CA MET A 183 7.33 -23.35 -2.96
C MET A 183 6.07 -23.92 -3.59
N ASP A 184 5.87 -25.23 -3.56
CA ASP A 184 4.68 -25.90 -4.10
C ASP A 184 3.41 -25.50 -3.36
N LYS A 185 3.47 -25.41 -2.03
CA LYS A 185 2.34 -24.89 -1.23
C LYS A 185 1.99 -23.47 -1.63
N VAL A 186 2.97 -22.57 -1.74
CA VAL A 186 2.72 -21.18 -2.15
C VAL A 186 2.05 -21.14 -3.54
N LYS A 187 2.57 -21.87 -4.54
CA LYS A 187 1.96 -21.93 -5.89
C LYS A 187 0.51 -22.42 -5.83
N THR A 188 0.23 -23.45 -5.03
CA THR A 188 -1.12 -24.01 -4.87
C THR A 188 -2.12 -22.99 -4.34
N TYR A 189 -1.72 -22.13 -3.41
CA TYR A 189 -2.59 -21.16 -2.75
C TYR A 189 -2.59 -19.77 -3.39
N PHE A 190 -1.69 -19.48 -4.32
CA PHE A 190 -1.45 -18.12 -4.82
C PHE A 190 -2.64 -17.52 -5.58
N ASP A 191 -3.26 -18.30 -6.48
CA ASP A 191 -4.37 -17.86 -7.33
C ASP A 191 -5.74 -18.39 -6.85
N ASN A 192 -5.78 -19.03 -5.67
CA ASN A 192 -7.03 -19.53 -5.12
C ASN A 192 -7.95 -18.38 -4.73
N VAL A 193 -9.21 -18.47 -5.17
CA VAL A 193 -10.27 -17.56 -4.75
C VAL A 193 -10.49 -17.77 -3.25
N HIS A 194 -10.41 -16.69 -2.49
CA HIS A 194 -10.64 -16.72 -1.06
C HIS A 194 -12.15 -16.66 -0.78
N PRO A 195 -12.65 -17.45 0.19
CA PRO A 195 -13.91 -17.15 0.84
C PRO A 195 -13.78 -15.77 1.54
N ASP A 196 -14.85 -15.30 2.16
CA ASP A 196 -14.84 -14.04 2.92
C ASP A 196 -13.68 -14.02 3.94
N MET A 197 -12.65 -13.19 3.66
CA MET A 197 -11.47 -13.09 4.53
C MET A 197 -11.81 -12.50 5.90
N SER A 198 -12.85 -11.66 5.99
CA SER A 198 -13.27 -11.07 7.25
C SER A 198 -13.81 -12.14 8.20
N GLU A 199 -14.59 -13.10 7.69
CA GLU A 199 -15.08 -14.24 8.46
C GLU A 199 -13.92 -15.12 8.92
N CYS A 200 -13.02 -15.48 8.00
CA CYS A 200 -11.82 -16.27 8.34
C CYS A 200 -10.95 -15.62 9.42
N PHE A 201 -10.76 -14.31 9.35
CA PHE A 201 -10.01 -13.56 10.38
C PHE A 201 -10.70 -13.62 11.73
N ALA A 202 -12.03 -13.44 11.75
CA ALA A 202 -12.82 -13.52 12.99
C ALA A 202 -12.76 -14.92 13.62
N GLU A 203 -12.88 -15.99 12.82
CA GLU A 203 -12.76 -17.39 13.29
C GLU A 203 -11.40 -17.70 13.90
N LEU A 204 -10.34 -17.10 13.37
CA LEU A 204 -8.97 -17.22 13.90
C LEU A 204 -8.68 -16.30 15.08
N GLY A 205 -9.64 -15.45 15.49
CA GLY A 205 -9.45 -14.44 16.54
C GLY A 205 -8.51 -13.30 16.14
N LEU A 206 -8.34 -13.06 14.84
CA LEU A 206 -7.53 -11.97 14.28
C LEU A 206 -8.38 -10.71 14.10
N ASP A 207 -7.72 -9.55 14.01
CA ASP A 207 -8.38 -8.27 13.72
C ASP A 207 -8.91 -8.26 12.28
N ASN A 208 -10.20 -8.55 12.10
CA ASN A 208 -10.85 -8.58 10.80
C ASN A 208 -10.98 -7.19 10.15
N THR A 209 -10.81 -6.10 10.89
CA THR A 209 -10.82 -4.75 10.31
C THR A 209 -9.67 -4.53 9.34
N LEU A 210 -8.59 -5.31 9.45
CA LEU A 210 -7.44 -5.26 8.54
C LEU A 210 -7.79 -5.64 7.10
N VAL A 211 -8.77 -6.52 6.93
CA VAL A 211 -9.22 -7.00 5.62
C VAL A 211 -10.50 -6.32 5.13
N LEU A 212 -10.93 -5.27 5.83
CA LEU A 212 -12.05 -4.41 5.47
C LEU A 212 -11.55 -3.02 5.03
N PRO A 213 -12.30 -2.32 4.16
CA PRO A 213 -12.03 -0.93 3.82
C PRO A 213 -12.09 -0.02 5.05
N SER A 214 -11.26 1.02 5.08
CA SER A 214 -11.32 2.01 6.16
C SER A 214 -12.34 3.12 5.88
N TYR A 215 -12.60 3.44 4.62
CA TYR A 215 -13.41 4.57 4.16
C TYR A 215 -13.04 5.91 4.81
N VAL A 216 -11.80 6.03 5.30
CA VAL A 216 -11.31 7.29 5.86
C VAL A 216 -11.30 8.36 4.77
N VAL A 217 -11.79 9.55 5.14
CA VAL A 217 -11.71 10.75 4.30
C VAL A 217 -10.86 11.78 5.01
N ASP A 218 -9.67 12.05 4.47
CA ASP A 218 -8.79 13.12 4.96
C ASP A 218 -8.37 13.99 3.77
N VAL A 219 -8.97 15.16 3.67
CA VAL A 219 -8.69 16.21 2.68
C VAL A 219 -8.26 17.50 3.37
N SER A 220 -7.84 17.41 4.63
CA SER A 220 -7.48 18.57 5.46
C SER A 220 -6.36 19.41 4.84
N SER A 221 -5.42 18.80 4.13
CA SER A 221 -4.36 19.50 3.39
C SER A 221 -4.92 20.40 2.29
N LEU A 222 -5.95 19.95 1.55
CA LEU A 222 -6.62 20.76 0.53
C LEU A 222 -7.41 21.91 1.16
N GLN A 223 -8.17 21.64 2.22
CA GLN A 223 -8.92 22.67 2.94
C GLN A 223 -8.00 23.76 3.48
N SER A 224 -6.89 23.37 4.11
CA SER A 224 -5.89 24.32 4.60
C SER A 224 -5.31 25.17 3.47
N ARG A 225 -4.99 24.53 2.33
CA ARG A 225 -4.42 25.25 1.19
C ARG A 225 -5.40 26.23 0.53
N ILE A 226 -6.67 25.88 0.44
CA ILE A 226 -7.72 26.81 -0.05
C ILE A 226 -7.76 28.05 0.84
N LYS A 227 -7.79 27.88 2.17
CA LYS A 227 -7.82 28.99 3.13
C LYS A 227 -6.54 29.85 3.08
N GLU A 228 -5.38 29.25 2.96
CA GLU A 228 -4.10 29.98 2.79
C GLU A 228 -4.14 30.83 1.52
N CYS A 229 -4.56 30.27 0.39
CA CYS A 229 -4.66 30.99 -0.89
C CYS A 229 -5.68 32.15 -0.79
N GLU A 230 -6.80 31.96 -0.11
CA GLU A 230 -7.79 33.02 0.13
C GLU A 230 -7.18 34.17 0.97
N GLN A 231 -6.40 33.84 2.00
CA GLN A 231 -5.71 34.87 2.81
C GLN A 231 -4.62 35.60 2.04
N GLU A 232 -3.81 34.88 1.23
CA GLU A 232 -2.74 35.45 0.42
C GLU A 232 -3.25 36.33 -0.73
N ARG A 233 -4.39 35.94 -1.32
CA ARG A 233 -4.95 36.56 -2.53
C ARG A 233 -6.47 36.75 -2.41
N PRO A 234 -6.95 37.58 -1.48
CA PRO A 234 -8.41 37.78 -1.25
C PRO A 234 -9.13 38.43 -2.42
N ASP A 235 -8.39 39.04 -3.34
CA ASP A 235 -8.89 39.66 -4.56
C ASP A 235 -9.36 38.66 -5.63
N ILE A 236 -9.05 37.37 -5.46
CA ILE A 236 -9.39 36.34 -6.45
C ILE A 236 -10.77 35.73 -6.13
N SER A 237 -11.66 35.73 -7.10
CA SER A 237 -13.05 35.31 -6.91
C SER A 237 -13.27 33.79 -6.84
N TYR A 238 -12.34 32.98 -7.37
CA TYR A 238 -12.52 31.52 -7.49
C TYR A 238 -12.31 30.73 -6.19
N HIS A 239 -11.95 31.36 -5.07
CA HIS A 239 -11.80 30.67 -3.78
C HIS A 239 -13.11 30.01 -3.34
N LYS A 240 -14.23 30.69 -3.50
CA LYS A 240 -15.57 30.14 -3.24
C LYS A 240 -15.93 28.96 -4.15
N ASP A 241 -15.49 29.02 -5.41
CA ASP A 241 -15.70 27.92 -6.35
C ASP A 241 -14.90 26.69 -5.93
N ASN A 242 -13.67 26.86 -5.41
CA ASN A 242 -12.87 25.79 -4.87
C ASN A 242 -13.50 25.17 -3.61
N GLU A 243 -14.05 25.97 -2.70
CA GLU A 243 -14.78 25.48 -1.54
C GLU A 243 -16.02 24.67 -1.94
N HIS A 244 -16.85 25.21 -2.82
CA HIS A 244 -18.04 24.52 -3.33
C HIS A 244 -17.68 23.23 -4.09
N PHE A 245 -16.55 23.22 -4.84
CA PHE A 245 -16.05 22.01 -5.49
C PHE A 245 -15.70 20.94 -4.45
N LEU A 246 -14.95 21.31 -3.41
CA LEU A 246 -14.56 20.40 -2.35
C LEU A 246 -15.78 19.85 -1.60
N GLU A 247 -16.77 20.69 -1.28
CA GLU A 247 -18.03 20.25 -0.67
C GLU A 247 -18.78 19.24 -1.54
N ARG A 248 -18.81 19.45 -2.87
CA ARG A 248 -19.43 18.53 -3.81
C ARG A 248 -18.70 17.19 -3.83
N VAL A 249 -17.36 17.22 -3.92
CA VAL A 249 -16.52 16.01 -3.86
C VAL A 249 -16.79 15.25 -2.55
N MET A 250 -16.86 15.93 -1.41
CA MET A 250 -17.17 15.32 -0.12
C MET A 250 -18.55 14.67 -0.07
N LYS A 251 -19.54 15.22 -0.77
CA LYS A 251 -20.87 14.58 -0.90
C LYS A 251 -20.81 13.31 -1.74
N GLU A 252 -20.08 13.33 -2.86
CA GLU A 252 -19.91 12.16 -3.73
C GLU A 252 -19.18 11.04 -3.01
N ILE A 253 -18.16 11.37 -2.21
CA ILE A 253 -17.41 10.41 -1.38
C ILE A 253 -18.32 9.69 -0.39
N LYS A 254 -19.24 10.40 0.27
CA LYS A 254 -20.21 9.79 1.19
C LYS A 254 -21.10 8.76 0.51
N LEU A 255 -21.45 8.98 -0.76
CA LEU A 255 -22.21 8.00 -1.54
C LEU A 255 -21.39 6.72 -1.84
N VAL A 256 -20.10 6.85 -2.11
CA VAL A 256 -19.20 5.69 -2.33
C VAL A 256 -19.00 4.90 -1.04
N ALA A 257 -18.84 5.57 0.09
CA ALA A 257 -18.65 4.95 1.40
C ALA A 257 -19.92 4.22 1.92
N GLY A 258 -21.09 4.47 1.32
CA GLY A 258 -22.39 4.03 1.83
C GLY A 258 -22.84 4.86 3.04
N GLU A 259 -24.15 5.02 3.22
CA GLU A 259 -24.74 5.77 4.35
C GLU A 259 -24.45 5.15 5.73
N SER A 260 -23.71 4.05 5.80
CA SER A 260 -23.44 3.28 7.01
C SER A 260 -22.35 3.84 7.93
N TYR A 261 -21.75 4.98 7.59
CA TYR A 261 -20.68 5.62 8.36
C TYR A 261 -20.99 7.09 8.72
N VAL A 262 -22.23 7.35 9.12
CA VAL A 262 -22.59 8.63 9.80
C VAL A 262 -22.82 8.32 11.27
#